data_1ba3e999cb5d60b14148f8dca6d4447a
#
_entry.id   1ba3e999cb5d60b14148f8dca6d4447a
#
_cell.length_a   1.000
_cell.length_b   1.000
_cell.length_c   1.000
_cell.angle_alpha   90.00
_cell.angle_beta   90.00
_cell.angle_gamma   90.00
#
_symmetry.space_group_name_H-M   'P 1'
#
loop_
_entity.id
_entity.type
_entity.pdbx_description
1 polymer ?
#
loop_
_entity_poly.entity_id
_entity_poly.type
_entity_poly.pdbx_seq_one_letter_code
_entity_poly.pdbx_strand_id
1 'polypeptide(L)' 'MDVESGGLVVPSLIGKPVRAAVELAQETGFEIDVIGDGVAREQVPAPGSHLAPGGRVAVRFGP' A
#
# COMPACT_ATOMS: atom_id res chain seq x y z
N MET A 1 14.30 20.19 -3.11
CA MET A 1 14.09 19.74 -3.27
C MET A 1 13.89 18.81 -3.66
N ASP A 2 13.56 18.55 -3.64
CA ASP A 2 13.55 17.69 -4.03
C ASP A 2 12.53 16.91 -4.35
N VAL A 3 12.66 16.70 -5.18
CA VAL A 3 11.74 15.94 -5.91
C VAL A 3 11.16 14.88 -5.12
N GLU A 4 11.96 14.28 -4.45
CA GLU A 4 11.54 13.27 -3.57
C GLU A 4 10.57 13.78 -2.55
N SER A 5 10.51 15.05 -2.43
CA SER A 5 9.60 15.62 -1.47
C SER A 5 8.16 15.27 -1.76
N GLY A 6 7.86 14.88 -2.98
CA GLY A 6 6.51 14.48 -3.32
C GLY A 6 6.28 12.99 -3.28
N GLY A 7 7.28 12.21 -2.94
CA GLY A 7 7.18 10.77 -3.02
C GLY A 7 6.81 10.12 -1.70
N LEU A 8 6.20 8.96 -1.81
CA LEU A 8 5.89 8.10 -0.67
C LEU A 8 6.72 6.85 -0.81
N VAL A 9 7.13 6.28 0.31
CA VAL A 9 7.74 4.97 0.31
C VAL A 9 6.64 3.98 0.65
N VAL A 10 6.41 3.02 -0.21
CA VAL A 10 5.35 2.05 -0.03
C VAL A 10 5.71 1.11 1.11
N PRO A 11 4.88 1.03 2.15
CA PRO A 11 5.17 0.13 3.28
C PRO A 11 4.81 -1.30 2.93
N SER A 12 5.29 -2.23 3.73
CA SER A 12 4.88 -3.62 3.56
C SER A 12 3.49 -3.79 4.15
N LEU A 13 2.57 -4.27 3.33
CA LEU A 13 1.23 -4.60 3.76
C LEU A 13 1.06 -6.09 3.98
N ILE A 14 2.08 -6.85 3.61
CA ILE A 14 2.01 -8.31 3.64
C ILE A 14 1.71 -8.80 5.05
N GLY A 15 0.75 -9.70 5.16
CA GLY A 15 0.36 -10.27 6.44
C GLY A 15 -0.69 -9.47 7.20
N LYS A 16 -1.04 -8.27 6.72
CA LYS A 16 -2.03 -7.44 7.40
C LYS A 16 -3.42 -7.77 6.92
N PRO A 17 -4.42 -7.76 7.81
CA PRO A 17 -5.81 -7.90 7.38
C PRO A 17 -6.24 -6.64 6.63
N VAL A 18 -7.34 -6.76 5.87
CA VAL A 18 -7.83 -5.68 5.02
C VAL A 18 -7.93 -4.36 5.80
N ARG A 19 -8.53 -4.39 6.96
CA ARG A 19 -8.74 -3.17 7.74
C ARG A 19 -7.42 -2.46 8.06
N ALA A 20 -6.44 -3.23 8.54
CA ALA A 20 -5.16 -2.64 8.90
C ALA A 20 -4.44 -2.09 7.67
N ALA A 21 -4.56 -2.77 6.53
CA ALA A 21 -3.95 -2.32 5.30
C ALA A 21 -4.58 -1.01 4.84
N VAL A 22 -5.90 -0.90 4.92
CA VAL A 22 -6.60 0.32 4.53
C VAL A 22 -6.22 1.48 5.44
N GLU A 23 -6.13 1.24 6.73
CA GLU A 23 -5.74 2.28 7.67
C GLU A 23 -4.33 2.78 7.38
N LEU A 24 -3.42 1.87 7.10
CA LEU A 24 -2.05 2.26 6.81
C LEU A 24 -1.98 3.05 5.50
N ALA A 25 -2.78 2.67 4.50
CA ALA A 25 -2.83 3.40 3.25
C ALA A 25 -3.29 4.83 3.48
N GLN A 26 -4.30 5.02 4.31
CA GLN A 26 -4.81 6.34 4.61
C GLN A 26 -3.78 7.19 5.35
N GLU A 27 -3.08 6.59 6.30
CA GLU A 27 -2.06 7.29 7.07
C GLU A 27 -0.88 7.69 6.20
N THR A 28 -0.51 6.82 5.29
CA THR A 28 0.65 7.05 4.42
C THR A 28 0.32 8.00 3.28
N GLY A 29 -0.89 7.95 2.78
CA GLY A 29 -1.33 8.87 1.72
C GLY A 29 -1.43 8.26 0.34
N PHE A 30 -1.71 6.97 0.25
CA PHE A 30 -1.94 6.32 -1.05
C PHE A 30 -3.31 5.67 -1.07
N GLU A 31 -3.76 5.35 -2.28
CA GLU A 31 -5.01 4.62 -2.49
C GLU A 31 -4.71 3.14 -2.49
N ILE A 32 -5.64 2.35 -2.03
CA ILE A 32 -5.45 0.91 -2.01
C ILE A 32 -6.57 0.24 -2.81
N ASP A 33 -6.19 -0.71 -3.65
CA ASP A 33 -7.15 -1.58 -4.34
C ASP A 33 -7.17 -2.90 -3.59
N VAL A 34 -8.30 -3.23 -3.02
CA VAL A 34 -8.44 -4.46 -2.24
C VAL A 34 -8.99 -5.55 -3.14
N ILE A 35 -8.24 -6.63 -3.28
CA ILE A 35 -8.64 -7.77 -4.10
C ILE A 35 -8.67 -8.98 -3.18
N GLY A 36 -9.83 -9.58 -3.04
CA GLY A 36 -9.96 -10.75 -2.19
C GLY A 36 -10.21 -10.40 -0.73
N ASP A 37 -9.87 -11.31 0.15
CA ASP A 37 -10.29 -11.26 1.53
C ASP A 37 -9.31 -12.08 2.37
N GLY A 38 -9.13 -11.71 3.62
CA GLY A 38 -8.19 -12.37 4.51
C GLY A 38 -7.02 -11.47 4.85
N VAL A 39 -5.80 -11.98 4.67
CA VAL A 39 -4.61 -11.18 4.92
C VAL A 39 -3.89 -10.91 3.62
N ALA A 40 -3.13 -9.82 3.58
CA ALA A 40 -2.42 -9.43 2.37
C ALA A 40 -1.36 -10.46 2.02
N ARG A 41 -1.42 -10.98 0.81
CA ARG A 41 -0.49 -11.97 0.30
C ARG A 41 0.47 -11.39 -0.72
N GLU A 42 -0.02 -10.45 -1.54
CA GLU A 42 0.80 -9.84 -2.59
C GLU A 42 0.44 -8.37 -2.67
N GLN A 43 1.40 -7.56 -3.03
CA GLN A 43 1.13 -6.14 -3.26
C GLN A 43 1.96 -5.65 -4.44
N VAL A 44 1.40 -4.70 -5.18
CA VAL A 44 2.08 -4.04 -6.29
C VAL A 44 1.79 -2.55 -6.18
N PRO A 45 2.80 -1.70 -6.09
CA PRO A 45 4.23 -1.99 -6.13
C PRO A 45 4.73 -2.64 -4.84
N ALA A 46 5.94 -3.17 -4.92
CA ALA A 46 6.54 -3.88 -3.79
C ALA A 46 6.87 -2.93 -2.64
N PRO A 47 7.03 -3.47 -1.43
CA PRO A 47 7.45 -2.65 -0.30
C PRO A 47 8.79 -1.98 -0.60
N GLY A 48 8.93 -0.74 -0.19
CA GLY A 48 10.14 0.04 -0.44
C GLY A 48 10.13 0.81 -1.74
N SER A 49 9.16 0.58 -2.61
CA SER A 49 9.03 1.31 -3.87
C SER A 49 8.63 2.76 -3.58
N HIS A 50 8.96 3.64 -4.50
CA HIS A 50 8.53 5.04 -4.40
C HIS A 50 7.25 5.23 -5.21
N LEU A 51 6.34 6.03 -4.68
CA LEU A 51 5.03 6.23 -5.28
C LEU A 51 4.66 7.69 -5.10
N ALA A 52 4.06 8.28 -6.11
CA ALA A 52 3.58 9.65 -6.00
C ALA A 52 2.44 9.70 -4.98
N PRO A 53 2.28 10.81 -4.25
CA PRO A 53 1.16 10.94 -3.33
C PRO A 53 -0.16 10.74 -4.07
N GLY A 54 -1.05 9.99 -3.47
CA GLY A 54 -2.30 9.64 -4.12
C GLY A 54 -2.18 8.49 -5.11
N GLY A 55 -0.98 7.95 -5.27
CA GLY A 55 -0.80 6.79 -6.12
C GLY A 55 -1.50 5.57 -5.55
N ARG A 56 -1.55 4.51 -6.32
CA ARG A 56 -2.38 3.35 -5.99
C ARG A 56 -1.54 2.10 -5.79
N VAL A 57 -1.88 1.35 -4.77
CA VAL A 57 -1.23 0.07 -4.49
C VAL A 57 -2.31 -1.01 -4.55
N ALA A 58 -2.11 -2.00 -5.39
CA ALA A 58 -3.02 -3.13 -5.49
C ALA A 58 -2.57 -4.21 -4.52
N VAL A 59 -3.49 -4.72 -3.73
CA VAL A 59 -3.16 -5.72 -2.72
C VAL A 59 -4.12 -6.89 -2.84
N ARG A 60 -3.54 -8.07 -2.95
CA ARG A 60 -4.33 -9.29 -3.02
C ARG A 60 -4.36 -9.92 -1.64
N PHE A 61 -5.55 -10.14 -1.12
CA PHE A 61 -5.77 -10.73 0.18
C PHE A 61 -6.22 -12.17 0.02
N GLY A 62 -5.84 -13.02 0.97
CA GLY A 62 -6.24 -14.43 0.95
C GLY A 62 -6.08 -15.04 2.32
N PRO A 63 -6.50 -16.28 2.46
CA PRO A 63 -6.42 -16.97 3.75
C PRO A 63 -5.00 -17.21 4.21
#